data_d399ae7b417f6cad2cd7d6a5bf9c8301
#
_entry.id   d399ae7b417f6cad2cd7d6a5bf9c8301
#
_cell.length_a   1.000
_cell.length_b   1.000
_cell.length_c   1.000
_cell.angle_alpha   90.00
_cell.angle_beta   90.00
_cell.angle_gamma   90.00
#
_symmetry.space_group_name_H-M   'P 1'
#
loop_
_entity.id
_entity.type
_entity.pdbx_description
1 polymer ?
#
loop_
_entity_poly.entity_id
_entity_poly.type
_entity_poly.pdbx_seq_one_letter_code
_entity_poly.pdbx_strand_id
1 'polypeptide(L)'
;TFYASIDHVHADAMFMVALFVEIYQNYSALGEGGAPIKLPDPGRYLDYCTRQREYTSALTLESPVVVEWLDFLRRNGGTLPTFPLPLGGSDIPCTGDLITVKLMDSHDSDRFEAVCAQSGVRFLGGVFACAAIAERELAGVDTYQVITPTTTRSSPAEFMTTGWFTGIVPISVPVEGMSFNQVARAAQAAFDSGMHLANVPIERVLELAASLPGISKPGPGVPMLSYLDIGLPPLNPVVMGQWQDRNGTLYTDLGAANQIGMWVNRRDTGTTVTVAYPDNAVARESVAQYVDMMKVVFLRAAEGRADSVSSPRIPRATV
;
A
#
# COMPACT_ATOMS: atom_id res chain seq x y z
N THR A 1 27.45 -4.43 15.06
CA THR A 1 26.03 -4.12 14.80
C THR A 1 25.91 -2.63 14.49
N PHE A 2 25.25 -2.28 13.39
CA PHE A 2 24.89 -0.91 13.05
C PHE A 2 23.39 -0.72 13.39
N TYR A 3 23.07 0.41 14.00
CA TYR A 3 21.70 0.78 14.33
C TYR A 3 21.45 2.22 13.87
N ALA A 4 20.37 2.45 13.15
CA ALA A 4 19.91 3.77 12.77
C ALA A 4 18.45 3.95 13.19
N SER A 5 18.14 5.06 13.84
CA SER A 5 16.77 5.47 14.19
C SER A 5 16.45 6.75 13.45
N ILE A 6 15.37 6.73 12.70
CA ILE A 6 14.98 7.84 11.82
C ILE A 6 13.49 8.06 11.99
N ASP A 7 13.10 9.31 12.21
CA ASP A 7 11.69 9.68 12.24
C ASP A 7 11.06 9.45 10.86
N HIS A 8 9.93 8.77 10.82
CA HIS A 8 9.27 8.36 9.59
C HIS A 8 8.82 9.54 8.71
N VAL A 9 8.64 10.73 9.30
CA VAL A 9 8.35 11.97 8.55
C VAL A 9 9.49 12.38 7.59
N HIS A 10 10.70 11.87 7.85
CA HIS A 10 11.90 12.15 7.05
C HIS A 10 12.32 10.98 6.15
N ALA A 11 11.60 9.87 6.17
CA ALA A 11 12.01 8.64 5.52
C ALA A 11 10.83 7.89 4.92
N ASP A 12 10.91 7.56 3.65
CA ASP A 12 10.02 6.61 3.00
C ASP A 12 10.73 5.26 2.77
N ALA A 13 10.03 4.27 2.21
CA ALA A 13 10.58 2.95 1.96
C ALA A 13 11.82 2.99 1.05
N MET A 14 11.84 3.87 0.05
CA MET A 14 12.97 4.02 -0.86
C MET A 14 14.21 4.61 -0.18
N PHE A 15 14.01 5.52 0.77
CA PHE A 15 15.09 6.04 1.60
C PHE A 15 15.79 4.91 2.37
N MET A 16 15.03 3.99 2.97
CA MET A 16 15.60 2.88 3.73
C MET A 16 16.48 1.97 2.86
N VAL A 17 16.06 1.74 1.61
CA VAL A 17 16.85 0.98 0.63
C VAL A 17 18.12 1.71 0.23
N ALA A 18 18.01 3.01 -0.11
CA ALA A 18 19.16 3.82 -0.50
C ALA A 18 20.20 3.89 0.64
N LEU A 19 19.75 4.11 1.86
CA LEU A 19 20.60 4.13 3.05
C LEU A 19 21.35 2.81 3.25
N PHE A 20 20.63 1.69 3.15
CA PHE A 20 21.27 0.37 3.29
C PHE A 20 22.33 0.14 2.21
N VAL A 21 21.99 0.42 0.95
CA VAL A 21 22.93 0.25 -0.19
C VAL A 21 24.16 1.10 0.00
N GLU A 22 24.01 2.36 0.36
CA GLU A 22 25.12 3.28 0.60
C GLU A 22 26.05 2.80 1.72
N ILE A 23 25.47 2.45 2.88
CA ILE A 23 26.26 1.95 4.02
C ILE A 23 26.96 0.66 3.65
N TYR A 24 26.24 -0.29 3.04
CA TYR A 24 26.79 -1.60 2.71
C TYR A 24 27.94 -1.48 1.71
N GLN A 25 27.78 -0.73 0.63
CA GLN A 25 28.81 -0.57 -0.39
C GLN A 25 30.06 0.11 0.17
N ASN A 26 29.89 1.18 0.94
CA ASN A 26 31.02 1.88 1.54
C ASN A 26 31.72 1.00 2.61
N TYR A 27 30.96 0.30 3.44
CA TYR A 27 31.51 -0.60 4.44
C TYR A 27 32.33 -1.74 3.79
N SER A 28 31.82 -2.35 2.71
CA SER A 28 32.52 -3.41 1.99
C SER A 28 33.80 -2.90 1.34
N ALA A 29 33.76 -1.77 0.63
CA ALA A 29 34.92 -1.19 -0.01
C ALA A 29 36.02 -0.84 1.00
N LEU A 30 35.69 -0.23 2.13
CA LEU A 30 36.64 0.11 3.19
C LEU A 30 37.17 -1.16 3.90
N GLY A 31 36.33 -2.18 4.11
CA GLY A 31 36.72 -3.45 4.71
C GLY A 31 37.70 -4.24 3.85
N GLU A 32 37.68 -4.06 2.54
CA GLU A 32 38.62 -4.64 1.57
C GLU A 32 39.88 -3.77 1.36
N GLY A 33 40.04 -2.69 2.12
CA GLY A 33 41.19 -1.78 2.03
C GLY A 33 41.11 -0.79 0.88
N GLY A 34 39.92 -0.66 0.23
CA GLY A 34 39.67 0.30 -0.84
C GLY A 34 39.27 1.69 -0.32
N ALA A 35 38.89 2.57 -1.24
CA ALA A 35 38.35 3.89 -0.94
C ALA A 35 36.80 3.85 -0.91
N PRO A 36 36.13 4.81 -0.24
CA PRO A 36 34.70 4.98 -0.32
C PRO A 36 34.20 5.05 -1.75
N ILE A 37 33.08 4.40 -2.04
CA ILE A 37 32.46 4.44 -3.37
C ILE A 37 31.83 5.81 -3.58
N LYS A 38 32.12 6.42 -4.73
CA LYS A 38 31.45 7.66 -5.13
C LYS A 38 30.05 7.30 -5.65
N LEU A 39 29.03 7.66 -4.87
CA LEU A 39 27.64 7.54 -5.26
C LEU A 39 27.22 8.72 -6.17
N PRO A 40 26.15 8.56 -6.97
CA PRO A 40 25.56 9.68 -7.70
C PRO A 40 25.18 10.83 -6.76
N ASP A 41 25.30 12.06 -7.23
CA ASP A 41 24.86 13.21 -6.46
C ASP A 41 23.35 13.16 -6.24
N PRO A 42 22.86 13.19 -4.98
CA PRO A 42 21.43 13.21 -4.71
C PRO A 42 20.84 14.58 -5.04
N GLY A 43 19.53 14.61 -5.28
CA GLY A 43 18.77 15.84 -5.29
C GLY A 43 18.64 16.44 -3.88
N ARG A 44 18.01 17.61 -3.80
CA ARG A 44 17.74 18.28 -2.53
C ARG A 44 16.26 18.11 -2.17
N TYR A 45 16.00 17.52 -1.01
CA TYR A 45 14.62 17.32 -0.54
C TYR A 45 13.85 18.65 -0.39
N LEU A 46 14.54 19.71 0.02
CA LEU A 46 13.94 21.05 0.12
C LEU A 46 13.43 21.59 -1.22
N ASP A 47 14.11 21.26 -2.32
CA ASP A 47 13.64 21.66 -3.66
C ASP A 47 12.33 20.94 -4.02
N TYR A 48 12.21 19.64 -3.67
CA TYR A 48 10.96 18.90 -3.77
C TYR A 48 9.87 19.53 -2.91
N CYS A 49 10.12 19.80 -1.63
CA CYS A 49 9.17 20.44 -0.74
C CYS A 49 8.70 21.80 -1.25
N THR A 50 9.59 22.60 -1.82
CA THR A 50 9.27 23.91 -2.42
C THR A 50 8.32 23.73 -3.59
N ARG A 51 8.66 22.86 -4.55
CA ARG A 51 7.80 22.58 -5.70
C ARG A 51 6.42 22.05 -5.29
N GLN A 52 6.38 21.11 -4.32
CA GLN A 52 5.14 20.55 -3.81
C GLN A 52 4.28 21.64 -3.15
N ARG A 53 4.89 22.51 -2.35
CA ARG A 53 4.20 23.61 -1.68
C ARG A 53 3.63 24.62 -2.68
N GLU A 54 4.42 25.00 -3.69
CA GLU A 54 3.97 25.89 -4.77
C GLU A 54 2.78 25.29 -5.50
N TYR A 55 2.88 24.02 -5.91
CA TYR A 55 1.82 23.30 -6.59
C TYR A 55 0.55 23.21 -5.72
N THR A 56 0.67 22.76 -4.49
CA THR A 56 -0.50 22.57 -3.61
C THR A 56 -1.15 23.87 -3.17
N SER A 57 -0.38 24.97 -3.06
CA SER A 57 -0.91 26.30 -2.74
C SER A 57 -1.73 26.89 -3.87
N ALA A 58 -1.49 26.50 -5.11
CA ALA A 58 -2.25 26.95 -6.27
C ALA A 58 -3.56 26.17 -6.49
N LEU A 59 -3.80 25.07 -5.77
CA LEU A 59 -5.00 24.25 -5.90
C LEU A 59 -6.23 24.96 -5.32
N THR A 60 -7.33 24.83 -6.04
CA THR A 60 -8.67 25.31 -5.64
C THR A 60 -9.69 24.17 -5.73
N LEU A 61 -10.93 24.40 -5.31
CA LEU A 61 -12.00 23.41 -5.42
C LEU A 61 -12.34 23.03 -6.88
N GLU A 62 -12.03 23.92 -7.83
CA GLU A 62 -12.24 23.72 -9.27
C GLU A 62 -11.06 23.02 -9.95
N SER A 63 -9.96 22.82 -9.25
CA SER A 63 -8.80 22.10 -9.81
C SER A 63 -9.20 20.66 -10.15
N PRO A 64 -8.94 20.15 -11.38
CA PRO A 64 -9.40 18.81 -11.80
C PRO A 64 -9.00 17.71 -10.82
N VAL A 65 -7.77 17.72 -10.33
CA VAL A 65 -7.26 16.75 -9.35
C VAL A 65 -8.00 16.81 -8.00
N VAL A 66 -8.45 17.99 -7.59
CA VAL A 66 -9.25 18.15 -6.36
C VAL A 66 -10.68 17.62 -6.60
N VAL A 67 -11.25 17.91 -7.77
CA VAL A 67 -12.57 17.38 -8.15
C VAL A 67 -12.56 15.85 -8.18
N GLU A 68 -11.54 15.22 -8.75
CA GLU A 68 -11.41 13.75 -8.78
C GLU A 68 -11.31 13.16 -7.37
N TRP A 69 -10.55 13.77 -6.47
CA TRP A 69 -10.49 13.38 -5.06
C TRP A 69 -11.86 13.54 -4.37
N LEU A 70 -12.54 14.66 -4.59
CA LEU A 70 -13.87 14.90 -4.03
C LEU A 70 -14.88 13.87 -4.54
N ASP A 71 -14.80 13.48 -5.81
CA ASP A 71 -15.67 12.45 -6.38
C ASP A 71 -15.40 11.06 -5.77
N PHE A 72 -14.14 10.74 -5.47
CA PHE A 72 -13.81 9.53 -4.71
C PHE A 72 -14.42 9.58 -3.30
N LEU A 73 -14.26 10.69 -2.58
CA LEU A 73 -14.83 10.85 -1.24
C LEU A 73 -16.36 10.75 -1.27
N ARG A 74 -17.03 11.43 -2.22
CA ARG A 74 -18.50 11.41 -2.35
C ARG A 74 -19.04 10.01 -2.61
N ARG A 75 -18.37 9.21 -3.45
CA ARG A 75 -18.74 7.80 -3.66
C ARG A 75 -18.61 6.94 -2.41
N ASN A 76 -17.86 7.40 -1.43
CA ASN A 76 -17.68 6.76 -0.13
C ASN A 76 -18.36 7.53 1.02
N GLY A 77 -19.51 8.14 0.77
CA GLY A 77 -20.27 8.86 1.80
C GLY A 77 -19.64 10.16 2.28
N GLY A 78 -18.72 10.75 1.51
CA GLY A 78 -18.07 12.03 1.81
C GLY A 78 -16.81 11.93 2.65
N THR A 79 -16.25 10.75 2.81
CA THR A 79 -15.03 10.51 3.60
C THR A 79 -14.12 9.49 2.92
N LEU A 80 -12.96 9.18 3.49
CA LEU A 80 -12.14 8.05 3.08
C LEU A 80 -12.83 6.72 3.43
N PRO A 81 -12.54 5.62 2.70
CA PRO A 81 -13.11 4.31 2.99
C PRO A 81 -12.73 3.83 4.40
N THR A 82 -13.54 2.95 4.95
CA THR A 82 -13.30 2.29 6.23
C THR A 82 -13.15 0.80 6.04
N PHE A 83 -12.36 0.16 6.88
CA PHE A 83 -12.21 -1.29 6.87
C PHE A 83 -13.57 -1.97 7.07
N PRO A 84 -13.91 -3.03 6.28
CA PRO A 84 -15.27 -3.54 6.21
C PRO A 84 -15.71 -4.35 7.44
N LEU A 85 -14.77 -4.73 8.30
CA LEU A 85 -15.03 -5.51 9.50
C LEU A 85 -14.81 -4.67 10.77
N PRO A 86 -15.43 -5.02 11.90
CA PRO A 86 -15.29 -4.27 13.16
C PRO A 86 -13.83 -4.21 13.65
N LEU A 87 -13.39 -3.04 14.11
CA LEU A 87 -12.06 -2.85 14.68
C LEU A 87 -12.06 -2.59 16.20
N GLY A 88 -13.22 -2.75 16.84
CA GLY A 88 -13.40 -2.39 18.24
C GLY A 88 -13.69 -0.90 18.43
N GLY A 89 -13.79 -0.45 19.69
CA GLY A 89 -14.11 0.95 20.00
C GLY A 89 -12.97 1.91 19.61
N SER A 90 -13.33 2.98 18.91
CA SER A 90 -12.40 3.94 18.32
C SER A 90 -11.96 5.07 19.27
N ASP A 91 -12.55 5.17 20.46
CA ASP A 91 -12.44 6.36 21.31
C ASP A 91 -11.22 6.35 22.23
N ILE A 92 -10.48 5.25 22.27
CA ILE A 92 -9.26 5.13 23.09
C ILE A 92 -8.10 4.86 22.14
N PRO A 93 -7.06 5.71 22.12
CA PRO A 93 -5.83 5.37 21.44
C PRO A 93 -5.34 4.02 21.97
N CYS A 94 -5.30 2.99 21.11
CA CYS A 94 -4.69 1.71 21.44
C CYS A 94 -3.35 1.60 20.72
N THR A 95 -2.45 0.81 21.26
CA THR A 95 -1.22 0.42 20.58
C THR A 95 -1.56 -0.36 19.32
N GLY A 96 -0.68 -0.32 18.34
CA GLY A 96 -0.80 -1.18 17.16
C GLY A 96 -0.23 -2.56 17.41
N ASP A 97 -0.72 -3.52 16.62
CA ASP A 97 -0.16 -4.87 16.50
C ASP A 97 0.07 -5.20 15.03
N LEU A 98 0.91 -6.20 14.76
CA LEU A 98 1.27 -6.64 13.42
C LEU A 98 1.07 -8.14 13.27
N ILE A 99 0.49 -8.54 12.14
CA ILE A 99 0.49 -9.94 11.72
C ILE A 99 1.12 -10.05 10.32
N THR A 100 1.96 -11.07 10.12
CA THR A 100 2.48 -11.40 8.79
C THR A 100 2.05 -12.81 8.41
N VAL A 101 1.40 -12.95 7.26
CA VAL A 101 0.87 -14.22 6.76
C VAL A 101 1.38 -14.48 5.35
N LYS A 102 1.79 -15.72 5.07
CA LYS A 102 2.10 -16.17 3.72
C LYS A 102 0.80 -16.39 2.96
N LEU A 103 0.59 -15.63 1.88
CA LEU A 103 -0.55 -15.79 0.97
C LEU A 103 -0.31 -16.92 -0.03
N MET A 104 0.88 -16.95 -0.62
CA MET A 104 1.29 -17.91 -1.66
C MET A 104 2.76 -18.30 -1.45
N ASP A 105 3.12 -19.52 -1.79
CA ASP A 105 4.53 -19.89 -1.95
C ASP A 105 5.08 -19.38 -3.31
N SER A 106 6.35 -19.72 -3.64
CA SER A 106 6.96 -19.29 -4.89
C SER A 106 6.22 -19.84 -6.11
N HIS A 107 5.85 -21.13 -6.09
CA HIS A 107 5.16 -21.78 -7.20
C HIS A 107 3.78 -21.17 -7.46
N ASP A 108 3.00 -20.93 -6.41
CA ASP A 108 1.70 -20.29 -6.53
C ASP A 108 1.82 -18.82 -6.95
N SER A 109 2.87 -18.10 -6.49
CA SER A 109 3.14 -16.74 -6.93
C SER A 109 3.46 -16.65 -8.42
N ASP A 110 4.23 -17.62 -8.97
CA ASP A 110 4.52 -17.69 -10.41
C ASP A 110 3.26 -18.02 -11.23
N ARG A 111 2.43 -18.92 -10.73
CA ARG A 111 1.12 -19.22 -11.35
C ARG A 111 0.19 -18.02 -11.36
N PHE A 112 0.13 -17.31 -10.23
CA PHE A 112 -0.65 -16.09 -10.11
C PHE A 112 -0.16 -15.00 -11.07
N GLU A 113 1.16 -14.83 -11.22
CA GLU A 113 1.72 -13.93 -12.23
C GLU A 113 1.31 -14.30 -13.63
N ALA A 114 1.35 -15.60 -13.98
CA ALA A 114 0.90 -16.07 -15.29
C ALA A 114 -0.60 -15.77 -15.53
N VAL A 115 -1.46 -15.91 -14.52
CA VAL A 115 -2.88 -15.55 -14.61
C VAL A 115 -3.06 -14.04 -14.78
N CYS A 116 -2.30 -13.22 -14.06
CA CYS A 116 -2.30 -11.76 -14.25
C CYS A 116 -1.88 -11.38 -15.67
N ALA A 117 -0.79 -11.98 -16.19
CA ALA A 117 -0.31 -11.72 -17.55
C ALA A 117 -1.34 -12.14 -18.62
N GLN A 118 -2.01 -13.29 -18.46
CA GLN A 118 -3.10 -13.73 -19.34
C GLN A 118 -4.30 -12.76 -19.30
N SER A 119 -4.55 -12.13 -18.16
CA SER A 119 -5.57 -11.09 -18.01
C SER A 119 -5.15 -9.74 -18.59
N GLY A 120 -3.89 -9.60 -19.04
CA GLY A 120 -3.31 -8.36 -19.55
C GLY A 120 -3.03 -7.31 -18.45
N VAL A 121 -2.77 -7.75 -17.22
CA VAL A 121 -2.48 -6.87 -16.08
C VAL A 121 -1.15 -7.24 -15.42
N ARG A 122 -0.59 -6.29 -14.67
CA ARG A 122 0.56 -6.53 -13.80
C ARG A 122 0.12 -7.28 -12.53
N PHE A 123 1.06 -7.87 -11.81
CA PHE A 123 0.82 -8.53 -10.52
C PHE A 123 0.03 -7.61 -9.55
N LEU A 124 0.36 -6.32 -9.53
CA LEU A 124 -0.35 -5.30 -8.76
C LEU A 124 -1.87 -5.27 -9.01
N GLY A 125 -2.29 -5.32 -10.29
CA GLY A 125 -3.71 -5.36 -10.64
C GLY A 125 -4.41 -6.61 -10.09
N GLY A 126 -3.72 -7.75 -10.11
CA GLY A 126 -4.17 -8.99 -9.48
C GLY A 126 -4.27 -8.88 -7.96
N VAL A 127 -3.32 -8.20 -7.30
CA VAL A 127 -3.36 -7.97 -5.84
C VAL A 127 -4.61 -7.19 -5.44
N PHE A 128 -4.89 -6.08 -6.11
CA PHE A 128 -6.11 -5.31 -5.83
C PHE A 128 -7.38 -6.08 -6.18
N ALA A 129 -7.36 -6.91 -7.24
CA ALA A 129 -8.50 -7.76 -7.57
C ALA A 129 -8.79 -8.79 -6.47
N CYS A 130 -7.75 -9.44 -5.94
CA CYS A 130 -7.92 -10.38 -4.85
C CYS A 130 -8.46 -9.72 -3.58
N ALA A 131 -7.96 -8.51 -3.24
CA ALA A 131 -8.48 -7.75 -2.11
C ALA A 131 -9.95 -7.35 -2.32
N ALA A 132 -10.31 -6.89 -3.52
CA ALA A 132 -11.67 -6.52 -3.88
C ALA A 132 -12.65 -7.71 -3.79
N ILE A 133 -12.25 -8.87 -4.31
CA ILE A 133 -13.05 -10.10 -4.25
C ILE A 133 -13.16 -10.58 -2.79
N ALA A 134 -12.09 -10.55 -2.02
CA ALA A 134 -12.12 -10.92 -0.61
C ALA A 134 -13.10 -10.04 0.18
N GLU A 135 -13.08 -8.73 -0.05
CA GLU A 135 -13.99 -7.80 0.63
C GLU A 135 -15.44 -8.01 0.18
N ARG A 136 -15.67 -8.29 -1.11
CA ARG A 136 -16.99 -8.69 -1.62
C ARG A 136 -17.51 -9.94 -0.92
N GLU A 137 -16.69 -10.97 -0.76
CA GLU A 137 -17.09 -12.22 -0.11
C GLU A 137 -17.34 -12.05 1.39
N LEU A 138 -16.58 -11.17 2.07
CA LEU A 138 -16.73 -10.91 3.50
C LEU A 138 -17.87 -9.96 3.85
N ALA A 139 -17.97 -8.85 3.12
CA ALA A 139 -18.85 -7.74 3.48
C ALA A 139 -19.94 -7.44 2.45
N GLY A 140 -19.92 -8.13 1.30
CA GLY A 140 -20.95 -7.97 0.26
C GLY A 140 -20.89 -6.64 -0.47
N VAL A 141 -19.72 -5.97 -0.50
CA VAL A 141 -19.57 -4.69 -1.19
C VAL A 141 -19.69 -4.84 -2.71
N ASP A 142 -20.27 -3.86 -3.36
CA ASP A 142 -20.38 -3.83 -4.83
C ASP A 142 -19.19 -3.13 -5.49
N THR A 143 -18.50 -2.30 -4.70
CA THR A 143 -17.30 -1.57 -5.11
C THR A 143 -16.28 -1.62 -3.98
N TYR A 144 -15.09 -2.10 -4.30
CA TYR A 144 -13.93 -2.05 -3.39
C TYR A 144 -13.29 -0.69 -3.43
N GLN A 145 -13.03 -0.11 -2.26
CA GLN A 145 -12.37 1.19 -2.13
C GLN A 145 -11.25 1.12 -1.11
N VAL A 146 -10.08 1.62 -1.50
CA VAL A 146 -8.86 1.62 -0.67
C VAL A 146 -7.97 2.77 -1.10
N ILE A 147 -7.04 3.18 -0.24
CA ILE A 147 -5.94 4.06 -0.64
C ILE A 147 -4.65 3.24 -0.77
N THR A 148 -3.78 3.66 -1.69
CA THR A 148 -2.47 3.02 -1.89
C THR A 148 -1.35 4.06 -1.94
N PRO A 149 -0.23 3.82 -1.23
CA PRO A 149 0.93 4.68 -1.34
C PRO A 149 1.68 4.42 -2.64
N THR A 150 2.25 5.46 -3.21
CA THR A 150 3.15 5.38 -4.35
C THR A 150 4.24 6.44 -4.25
N THR A 151 5.34 6.26 -5.01
CA THR A 151 6.41 7.25 -5.01
C THR A 151 6.04 8.47 -5.87
N THR A 152 6.40 9.64 -5.38
CA THR A 152 6.31 10.91 -6.11
C THR A 152 7.66 11.34 -6.69
N ARG A 153 8.70 10.49 -6.59
CA ARG A 153 10.00 10.75 -7.20
C ARG A 153 9.88 10.83 -8.72
N SER A 154 10.39 11.90 -9.30
CA SER A 154 10.22 12.21 -10.71
C SER A 154 11.54 12.28 -11.49
N SER A 155 12.69 12.19 -10.81
CA SER A 155 14.00 12.25 -11.44
C SER A 155 14.99 11.26 -10.85
N PRO A 156 16.04 10.85 -11.59
CA PRO A 156 17.09 9.97 -11.07
C PRO A 156 17.76 10.50 -9.79
N ALA A 157 17.96 11.82 -9.69
CA ALA A 157 18.53 12.45 -8.50
C ALA A 157 17.62 12.27 -7.27
N GLU A 158 16.30 12.34 -7.45
CA GLU A 158 15.35 12.16 -6.36
C GLU A 158 15.34 10.70 -5.84
N PHE A 159 15.67 9.70 -6.66
CA PHE A 159 15.77 8.31 -6.19
C PHE A 159 16.90 8.10 -5.16
N MET A 160 17.94 8.95 -5.20
CA MET A 160 19.02 8.95 -4.23
C MET A 160 18.81 9.97 -3.09
N THR A 161 17.74 10.75 -3.15
CA THR A 161 17.45 11.79 -2.15
C THR A 161 16.75 11.20 -0.95
N THR A 162 17.27 11.53 0.24
CA THR A 162 16.60 11.22 1.51
C THR A 162 15.41 12.15 1.70
N GLY A 163 14.27 11.60 2.13
CA GLY A 163 13.05 12.37 2.38
C GLY A 163 11.78 11.55 2.20
N TRP A 164 10.66 12.19 2.44
CA TRP A 164 9.33 11.61 2.24
C TRP A 164 8.82 11.98 0.84
N PHE A 165 8.93 11.03 -0.11
CA PHE A 165 8.43 11.17 -1.49
C PHE A 165 7.28 10.21 -1.74
N THR A 166 6.38 10.10 -0.77
CA THR A 166 5.22 9.23 -0.87
C THR A 166 3.96 10.05 -1.03
N GLY A 167 3.20 9.75 -2.06
CA GLY A 167 1.85 10.23 -2.27
C GLY A 167 0.84 9.10 -2.16
N ILE A 168 -0.43 9.45 -2.09
CA ILE A 168 -1.53 8.49 -1.95
C ILE A 168 -2.38 8.53 -3.22
N VAL A 169 -2.75 7.34 -3.71
CA VAL A 169 -3.66 7.16 -4.83
C VAL A 169 -4.95 6.52 -4.32
N PRO A 170 -6.13 7.12 -4.60
CA PRO A 170 -7.41 6.49 -4.31
C PRO A 170 -7.72 5.40 -5.33
N ILE A 171 -8.13 4.24 -4.86
CA ILE A 171 -8.48 3.07 -5.69
C ILE A 171 -9.95 2.78 -5.49
N SER A 172 -10.70 2.68 -6.59
CA SER A 172 -12.11 2.29 -6.60
C SER A 172 -12.33 1.26 -7.70
N VAL A 173 -12.73 0.05 -7.33
CA VAL A 173 -12.84 -1.10 -8.23
C VAL A 173 -14.25 -1.70 -8.14
N PRO A 174 -15.07 -1.68 -9.19
CA PRO A 174 -16.32 -2.43 -9.20
C PRO A 174 -16.02 -3.92 -9.12
N VAL A 175 -16.83 -4.66 -8.36
CA VAL A 175 -16.60 -6.09 -8.14
C VAL A 175 -17.89 -6.93 -8.30
N GLU A 176 -19.06 -6.31 -8.21
CA GLU A 176 -20.33 -7.01 -8.33
C GLU A 176 -20.53 -7.62 -9.72
N GLY A 177 -20.79 -8.93 -9.77
CA GLY A 177 -21.07 -9.65 -11.02
C GLY A 177 -19.90 -9.78 -11.98
N MET A 178 -18.68 -9.41 -11.54
CA MET A 178 -17.49 -9.41 -12.40
C MET A 178 -16.64 -10.67 -12.16
N SER A 179 -16.05 -11.17 -13.25
CA SER A 179 -15.00 -12.20 -13.19
C SER A 179 -13.69 -11.63 -12.65
N PHE A 180 -12.79 -12.50 -12.15
CA PHE A 180 -11.46 -12.10 -11.73
C PHE A 180 -10.74 -11.24 -12.78
N ASN A 181 -10.77 -11.68 -14.04
CA ASN A 181 -10.13 -10.95 -15.13
C ASN A 181 -10.67 -9.53 -15.33
N GLN A 182 -11.98 -9.36 -15.16
CA GLN A 182 -12.63 -8.05 -15.26
C GLN A 182 -12.25 -7.17 -14.08
N VAL A 183 -12.29 -7.71 -12.85
CA VAL A 183 -11.88 -6.99 -11.64
C VAL A 183 -10.40 -6.58 -11.71
N ALA A 184 -9.52 -7.50 -12.16
CA ALA A 184 -8.08 -7.23 -12.28
C ALA A 184 -7.78 -6.09 -13.28
N ARG A 185 -8.47 -6.09 -14.45
CA ARG A 185 -8.33 -4.99 -15.42
C ARG A 185 -8.87 -3.67 -14.87
N ALA A 186 -10.01 -3.69 -14.19
CA ALA A 186 -10.56 -2.49 -13.56
C ALA A 186 -9.63 -1.95 -12.46
N ALA A 187 -9.06 -2.84 -11.66
CA ALA A 187 -8.09 -2.48 -10.61
C ALA A 187 -6.81 -1.87 -11.18
N GLN A 188 -6.25 -2.50 -12.23
CA GLN A 188 -5.08 -1.97 -12.93
C GLN A 188 -5.36 -0.58 -13.52
N ALA A 189 -6.51 -0.43 -14.17
CA ALA A 189 -6.93 0.85 -14.76
C ALA A 189 -7.14 1.94 -13.70
N ALA A 190 -7.75 1.59 -12.56
CA ALA A 190 -7.95 2.51 -11.45
C ALA A 190 -6.60 3.01 -10.88
N PHE A 191 -5.63 2.11 -10.71
CA PHE A 191 -4.29 2.48 -10.27
C PHE A 191 -3.59 3.37 -11.30
N ASP A 192 -3.53 2.96 -12.55
CA ASP A 192 -2.80 3.68 -13.60
C ASP A 192 -3.40 5.08 -13.87
N SER A 193 -4.72 5.17 -13.91
CA SER A 193 -5.42 6.45 -14.09
C SER A 193 -5.34 7.36 -12.86
N GLY A 194 -5.22 6.79 -11.65
CA GLY A 194 -5.15 7.55 -10.41
C GLY A 194 -3.75 8.06 -10.04
N MET A 195 -2.69 7.60 -10.73
CA MET A 195 -1.30 7.91 -10.37
C MET A 195 -0.99 9.41 -10.28
N HIS A 196 -1.62 10.24 -11.11
CA HIS A 196 -1.43 11.70 -11.10
C HIS A 196 -1.95 12.36 -9.81
N LEU A 197 -2.88 11.72 -9.10
CA LEU A 197 -3.43 12.18 -7.82
C LEU A 197 -2.43 12.05 -6.67
N ALA A 198 -1.39 11.23 -6.81
CA ALA A 198 -0.36 11.06 -5.79
C ALA A 198 0.37 12.37 -5.41
N ASN A 199 0.41 13.33 -6.32
CA ASN A 199 1.04 14.63 -6.06
C ASN A 199 0.15 15.58 -5.23
N VAL A 200 -1.09 15.20 -4.94
CA VAL A 200 -2.04 16.01 -4.17
C VAL A 200 -2.24 15.35 -2.80
N PRO A 201 -1.69 15.89 -1.72
CA PRO A 201 -1.97 15.39 -0.38
C PRO A 201 -3.47 15.47 -0.09
N ILE A 202 -4.05 14.37 0.40
CA ILE A 202 -5.48 14.32 0.75
C ILE A 202 -5.84 15.38 1.79
N GLU A 203 -4.92 15.70 2.69
CA GLU A 203 -5.08 16.75 3.69
C GLU A 203 -5.39 18.10 3.03
N ARG A 204 -4.71 18.41 1.91
CA ARG A 204 -4.96 19.65 1.16
C ARG A 204 -6.35 19.66 0.54
N VAL A 205 -6.83 18.52 0.04
CA VAL A 205 -8.21 18.37 -0.46
C VAL A 205 -9.22 18.62 0.65
N LEU A 206 -9.01 18.01 1.82
CA LEU A 206 -9.88 18.16 2.98
C LEU A 206 -9.88 19.60 3.55
N GLU A 207 -8.73 20.29 3.51
CA GLU A 207 -8.64 21.71 3.85
C GLU A 207 -9.51 22.57 2.92
N LEU A 208 -9.36 22.38 1.60
CA LEU A 208 -10.14 23.11 0.61
C LEU A 208 -11.65 22.81 0.73
N ALA A 209 -11.99 21.57 1.05
CA ALA A 209 -13.36 21.10 1.17
C ALA A 209 -13.98 21.32 2.57
N ALA A 210 -13.30 21.95 3.50
CA ALA A 210 -13.75 22.07 4.90
C ALA A 210 -15.13 22.71 5.08
N SER A 211 -15.56 23.54 4.14
CA SER A 211 -16.89 24.20 4.13
C SER A 211 -17.91 23.48 3.25
N LEU A 212 -17.53 22.44 2.52
CA LEU A 212 -18.45 21.73 1.64
C LEU A 212 -19.37 20.82 2.44
N PRO A 213 -20.70 20.91 2.24
CA PRO A 213 -21.62 19.97 2.90
C PRO A 213 -21.37 18.54 2.41
N GLY A 214 -21.45 17.59 3.32
CA GLY A 214 -21.31 16.17 3.01
C GLY A 214 -19.87 15.69 2.85
N ILE A 215 -18.85 16.52 3.07
CA ILE A 215 -17.46 16.10 3.19
C ILE A 215 -17.02 16.17 4.65
N SER A 216 -16.43 15.11 5.14
CA SER A 216 -15.98 14.99 6.54
C SER A 216 -14.53 14.48 6.62
N LYS A 217 -13.89 14.76 7.74
CA LYS A 217 -12.57 14.18 8.04
C LYS A 217 -12.70 12.66 8.15
N PRO A 218 -11.68 11.90 7.71
CA PRO A 218 -11.69 10.46 7.86
C PRO A 218 -11.79 10.05 9.34
N GLY A 219 -12.61 9.04 9.59
CA GLY A 219 -12.62 8.32 10.86
C GLY A 219 -11.45 7.36 11.01
N PRO A 220 -11.39 6.61 12.09
CA PRO A 220 -10.45 5.50 12.25
C PRO A 220 -10.76 4.36 11.27
N GLY A 221 -9.77 3.50 11.03
CA GLY A 221 -9.94 2.30 10.21
C GLY A 221 -9.85 2.52 8.71
N VAL A 222 -9.23 3.62 8.24
CA VAL A 222 -8.94 3.80 6.81
C VAL A 222 -8.02 2.69 6.33
N PRO A 223 -8.45 1.86 5.35
CA PRO A 223 -7.61 0.81 4.80
C PRO A 223 -6.61 1.38 3.80
N MET A 224 -5.35 1.01 3.97
CA MET A 224 -4.27 1.27 3.03
C MET A 224 -3.72 -0.08 2.54
N LEU A 225 -3.65 -0.30 1.23
CA LEU A 225 -3.05 -1.48 0.63
C LEU A 225 -1.85 -1.08 -0.21
N SER A 226 -0.67 -1.50 0.21
CA SER A 226 0.59 -1.32 -0.53
C SER A 226 1.03 -2.63 -1.16
N TYR A 227 1.55 -2.57 -2.38
CA TYR A 227 2.22 -3.71 -3.03
C TYR A 227 3.68 -3.36 -3.29
N LEU A 228 4.57 -4.27 -2.93
CA LEU A 228 6.00 -4.16 -3.15
C LEU A 228 6.54 -5.43 -3.79
N ASP A 229 7.14 -5.30 -4.96
CA ASP A 229 7.87 -6.38 -5.63
C ASP A 229 9.36 -6.24 -5.36
N ILE A 230 9.87 -7.13 -4.51
CA ILE A 230 11.28 -7.13 -4.10
C ILE A 230 12.19 -7.67 -5.22
N GLY A 231 11.61 -8.30 -6.24
CA GLY A 231 12.33 -8.73 -7.44
C GLY A 231 12.61 -7.61 -8.45
N LEU A 232 12.00 -6.43 -8.29
CA LEU A 232 12.13 -5.31 -9.21
C LEU A 232 13.09 -4.23 -8.68
N PRO A 233 13.83 -3.55 -9.59
CA PRO A 233 14.67 -2.42 -9.17
C PRO A 233 13.83 -1.33 -8.47
N PRO A 234 14.41 -0.68 -7.47
CA PRO A 234 15.77 -0.80 -6.92
C PRO A 234 15.92 -1.95 -5.90
N LEU A 235 14.86 -2.64 -5.52
CA LEU A 235 14.84 -3.76 -4.57
C LEU A 235 15.12 -5.07 -5.28
N ASN A 236 16.19 -5.15 -6.04
CA ASN A 236 16.52 -6.39 -6.74
C ASN A 236 16.97 -7.51 -5.75
N PRO A 237 16.93 -8.79 -6.18
CA PRO A 237 17.30 -9.92 -5.32
C PRO A 237 18.72 -9.84 -4.75
N VAL A 238 19.65 -9.17 -5.45
CA VAL A 238 21.03 -8.99 -4.97
C VAL A 238 21.08 -8.10 -3.74
N VAL A 239 20.42 -6.94 -3.78
CA VAL A 239 20.32 -6.00 -2.64
C VAL A 239 19.61 -6.68 -1.45
N MET A 240 18.53 -7.40 -1.72
CA MET A 240 17.75 -8.06 -0.68
C MET A 240 18.49 -9.28 -0.10
N GLY A 241 19.25 -10.04 -0.90
CA GLY A 241 20.14 -11.09 -0.43
C GLY A 241 21.21 -10.53 0.53
N GLN A 242 21.85 -9.45 0.15
CA GLN A 242 22.83 -8.75 1.00
C GLN A 242 22.24 -8.28 2.33
N TRP A 243 21.01 -7.79 2.32
CA TRP A 243 20.27 -7.42 3.53
C TRP A 243 20.06 -8.62 4.45
N GLN A 244 19.62 -9.74 3.91
CA GLN A 244 19.38 -10.99 4.65
C GLN A 244 20.68 -11.59 5.19
N ASP A 245 21.73 -11.67 4.38
CA ASP A 245 23.04 -12.19 4.76
C ASP A 245 23.68 -11.40 5.90
N ARG A 246 23.30 -10.13 6.08
CA ARG A 246 23.77 -9.27 7.16
C ARG A 246 22.80 -9.16 8.33
N ASN A 247 21.78 -10.02 8.37
CA ASN A 247 20.72 -9.98 9.39
C ASN A 247 20.07 -8.59 9.49
N GLY A 248 19.83 -7.95 8.34
CA GLY A 248 19.15 -6.67 8.28
C GLY A 248 17.74 -6.79 8.84
N THR A 249 17.38 -5.92 9.78
CA THR A 249 16.07 -5.91 10.41
C THR A 249 15.54 -4.49 10.44
N LEU A 250 14.30 -4.32 10.04
CA LEU A 250 13.57 -3.07 10.12
C LEU A 250 12.55 -3.17 11.26
N TYR A 251 12.61 -2.23 12.17
CA TYR A 251 11.63 -2.06 13.24
C TYR A 251 10.84 -0.77 13.00
N THR A 252 9.56 -0.80 13.29
CA THR A 252 8.73 0.39 13.32
C THR A 252 8.00 0.46 14.65
N ASP A 253 7.86 1.67 15.18
CA ASP A 253 6.93 1.92 16.27
C ASP A 253 5.53 2.01 15.65
N LEU A 254 4.64 1.17 16.11
CA LEU A 254 3.27 1.14 15.64
C LEU A 254 2.40 2.26 16.25
N GLY A 255 2.92 2.94 17.28
CA GLY A 255 2.25 4.06 17.91
C GLY A 255 0.80 3.79 18.30
N ALA A 256 -0.03 4.82 18.27
CA ALA A 256 -1.48 4.68 18.37
C ALA A 256 -2.03 4.28 16.98
N ALA A 257 -2.35 3.01 16.81
CA ALA A 257 -2.90 2.52 15.56
C ALA A 257 -4.43 2.70 15.54
N ASN A 258 -4.88 3.56 14.66
CA ASN A 258 -6.30 3.75 14.38
C ASN A 258 -6.64 3.49 12.90
N GLN A 259 -5.71 2.92 12.16
CA GLN A 259 -5.82 2.62 10.73
C GLN A 259 -5.45 1.16 10.45
N ILE A 260 -5.80 0.69 9.26
CA ILE A 260 -5.40 -0.62 8.75
C ILE A 260 -4.37 -0.43 7.65
N GLY A 261 -3.13 -0.80 7.92
CA GLY A 261 -2.06 -0.84 6.92
C GLY A 261 -1.83 -2.26 6.44
N MET A 262 -1.90 -2.50 5.14
CA MET A 262 -1.64 -3.80 4.52
C MET A 262 -0.49 -3.68 3.53
N TRP A 263 0.55 -4.46 3.70
CA TRP A 263 1.70 -4.53 2.79
C TRP A 263 1.79 -5.92 2.18
N VAL A 264 1.43 -6.04 0.90
CA VAL A 264 1.63 -7.26 0.13
C VAL A 264 3.03 -7.21 -0.48
N ASN A 265 3.88 -8.12 -0.05
CA ASN A 265 5.28 -8.19 -0.48
C ASN A 265 5.50 -9.46 -1.30
N ARG A 266 5.96 -9.30 -2.54
CA ARG A 266 6.39 -10.40 -3.39
C ARG A 266 7.91 -10.59 -3.26
N ARG A 267 8.31 -11.84 -3.04
CA ARG A 267 9.71 -12.29 -2.97
C ARG A 267 9.89 -13.54 -3.81
N ASP A 268 11.12 -13.96 -4.03
CA ASP A 268 11.47 -15.25 -4.62
C ASP A 268 10.92 -16.46 -3.83
N THR A 269 10.73 -16.30 -2.53
CA THR A 269 10.17 -17.32 -1.62
C THR A 269 8.64 -17.35 -1.57
N GLY A 270 7.96 -16.47 -2.33
CA GLY A 270 6.52 -16.35 -2.39
C GLY A 270 5.99 -14.96 -2.03
N THR A 271 4.68 -14.87 -1.83
CA THR A 271 3.97 -13.62 -1.52
C THR A 271 3.44 -13.65 -0.09
N THR A 272 3.71 -12.59 0.66
CA THR A 272 3.24 -12.39 2.03
C THR A 272 2.39 -11.14 2.14
N VAL A 273 1.49 -11.09 3.11
CA VAL A 273 0.86 -9.85 3.56
C VAL A 273 1.25 -9.59 5.02
N THR A 274 1.66 -8.36 5.30
CA THR A 274 1.80 -7.84 6.66
C THR A 274 0.67 -6.85 6.91
N VAL A 275 -0.03 -6.97 8.03
CA VAL A 275 -1.14 -6.09 8.38
C VAL A 275 -0.84 -5.45 9.73
N ALA A 276 -0.88 -4.12 9.78
CA ALA A 276 -0.89 -3.33 11.01
C ALA A 276 -2.35 -2.98 11.37
N TYR A 277 -2.71 -3.15 12.62
CA TYR A 277 -4.07 -2.97 13.09
C TYR A 277 -4.11 -2.56 14.58
N PRO A 278 -5.26 -2.06 15.10
CA PRO A 278 -5.42 -1.76 16.51
C PRO A 278 -5.27 -3.02 17.40
N ASP A 279 -4.43 -2.97 18.44
CA ASP A 279 -4.20 -4.11 19.34
C ASP A 279 -5.39 -4.30 20.31
N ASN A 280 -6.43 -4.94 19.82
CA ASN A 280 -7.56 -5.41 20.61
C ASN A 280 -8.13 -6.72 20.04
N ALA A 281 -8.93 -7.44 20.84
CA ALA A 281 -9.44 -8.74 20.46
C ALA A 281 -10.35 -8.69 19.22
N VAL A 282 -11.16 -7.66 19.08
CA VAL A 282 -12.10 -7.50 17.94
C VAL A 282 -11.34 -7.26 16.63
N ALA A 283 -10.38 -6.34 16.65
CA ALA A 283 -9.57 -6.07 15.46
C ALA A 283 -8.72 -7.28 15.06
N ARG A 284 -8.15 -8.00 16.04
CA ARG A 284 -7.36 -9.22 15.78
C ARG A 284 -8.20 -10.29 15.09
N GLU A 285 -9.43 -10.53 15.54
CA GLU A 285 -10.34 -11.49 14.92
C GLU A 285 -10.75 -11.05 13.50
N SER A 286 -11.13 -9.80 13.33
CA SER A 286 -11.50 -9.22 12.03
C SER A 286 -10.37 -9.26 11.02
N VAL A 287 -9.15 -8.92 11.43
CA VAL A 287 -7.96 -8.95 10.56
C VAL A 287 -7.59 -10.39 10.21
N ALA A 288 -7.65 -11.32 11.15
CA ALA A 288 -7.42 -12.73 10.86
C ALA A 288 -8.41 -13.24 9.82
N GLN A 289 -9.71 -12.97 9.98
CA GLN A 289 -10.75 -13.35 9.02
C GLN A 289 -10.51 -12.73 7.63
N TYR A 290 -10.12 -11.44 7.58
CA TYR A 290 -9.85 -10.76 6.32
C TYR A 290 -8.64 -11.36 5.59
N VAL A 291 -7.55 -11.61 6.31
CA VAL A 291 -6.32 -12.18 5.75
C VAL A 291 -6.52 -13.63 5.30
N ASP A 292 -7.27 -14.43 6.05
CA ASP A 292 -7.63 -15.80 5.65
C ASP A 292 -8.45 -15.80 4.34
N MET A 293 -9.40 -14.87 4.20
CA MET A 293 -10.16 -14.73 2.97
C MET A 293 -9.26 -14.26 1.81
N MET A 294 -8.39 -13.28 2.03
CA MET A 294 -7.41 -12.88 1.02
C MET A 294 -6.61 -14.09 0.55
N LYS A 295 -6.07 -14.89 1.48
CA LYS A 295 -5.28 -16.09 1.14
C LYS A 295 -6.08 -17.07 0.27
N VAL A 296 -7.33 -17.33 0.63
CA VAL A 296 -8.22 -18.20 -0.16
C VAL A 296 -8.41 -17.67 -1.57
N VAL A 297 -8.67 -16.37 -1.73
CA VAL A 297 -8.86 -15.75 -3.05
C VAL A 297 -7.58 -15.77 -3.88
N PHE A 298 -6.42 -15.47 -3.29
CA PHE A 298 -5.12 -15.52 -3.97
C PHE A 298 -4.82 -16.94 -4.50
N LEU A 299 -5.03 -17.97 -3.68
CA LEU A 299 -4.81 -19.36 -4.09
C LEU A 299 -5.79 -19.78 -5.19
N ARG A 300 -7.07 -19.43 -5.08
CA ARG A 300 -8.07 -19.69 -6.15
C ARG A 300 -7.67 -18.99 -7.45
N ALA A 301 -7.18 -17.75 -7.37
CA ALA A 301 -6.72 -17.03 -8.54
C ALA A 301 -5.48 -17.68 -9.17
N ALA A 302 -4.48 -18.08 -8.37
CA ALA A 302 -3.32 -18.82 -8.85
C ALA A 302 -3.68 -20.14 -9.54
N GLU A 303 -4.77 -20.79 -9.13
CA GLU A 303 -5.29 -22.01 -9.72
C GLU A 303 -6.22 -21.77 -10.93
N GLY A 304 -6.47 -20.52 -11.32
CA GLY A 304 -7.40 -20.16 -12.40
C GLY A 304 -8.88 -20.40 -12.04
N ARG A 305 -9.20 -20.49 -10.77
CA ARG A 305 -10.56 -20.80 -10.24
C ARG A 305 -11.21 -19.61 -9.52
N ALA A 306 -10.69 -18.40 -9.67
CA ALA A 306 -11.17 -17.23 -8.93
C ALA A 306 -12.64 -16.86 -9.25
N ASP A 307 -13.15 -17.28 -10.41
CA ASP A 307 -14.54 -17.05 -10.81
C ASP A 307 -15.53 -18.06 -10.21
N SER A 308 -15.06 -19.14 -9.57
CA SER A 308 -15.90 -20.11 -8.92
C SER A 308 -16.29 -19.63 -7.51
N VAL A 309 -17.31 -18.79 -7.44
CA VAL A 309 -17.88 -18.34 -6.16
C VAL A 309 -18.68 -19.48 -5.54
N SER A 310 -18.06 -20.21 -4.61
CA SER A 310 -18.82 -20.98 -3.63
C SER A 310 -19.25 -20.00 -2.55
N SER A 311 -20.47 -19.52 -2.61
CA SER A 311 -21.00 -18.62 -1.57
C SER A 311 -21.10 -19.35 -0.22
N PRO A 312 -20.31 -19.00 0.79
CA PRO A 312 -20.77 -19.10 2.15
C PRO A 312 -21.50 -17.79 2.47
N ARG A 313 -22.82 -17.79 2.42
CA ARG A 313 -23.60 -16.73 3.05
C ARG A 313 -23.36 -16.81 4.56
N ILE A 314 -22.54 -15.91 5.08
CA ILE A 314 -22.54 -15.62 6.51
C ILE A 314 -23.87 -14.92 6.79
N PRO A 315 -24.69 -15.40 7.76
CA PRO A 315 -25.95 -14.75 8.11
C PRO A 315 -25.65 -13.33 8.59
N ARG A 316 -26.32 -12.32 8.00
CA ARG A 316 -26.29 -10.96 8.55
C ARG A 316 -26.76 -11.04 10.00
N ALA A 317 -25.91 -10.63 10.94
CA ALA A 317 -26.35 -10.36 12.30
C ALA A 317 -27.37 -9.22 12.21
N THR A 318 -28.61 -9.54 12.51
CA THR A 318 -29.69 -8.56 12.70
C THR A 318 -29.33 -7.74 13.94
N VAL A 319 -29.16 -6.44 13.76
CA VAL A 319 -29.02 -5.43 14.81
C VAL A 319 -30.31 -5.33 15.60
#